data_c42c08af9cc8a314da86ce18c70593d9
#
_entry.id   c42c08af9cc8a314da86ce18c70593d9
#
_cell.length_a   1.000
_cell.length_b   1.000
_cell.length_c   1.000
_cell.angle_alpha   90.00
_cell.angle_beta   90.00
_cell.angle_gamma   90.00
#
_symmetry.space_group_name_H-M   'P 1'
#
loop_
_entity.id
_entity.type
_entity.pdbx_description
1 polymer ?
#
loop_
_entity_poly.entity_id
_entity_poly.type
_entity_poly.pdbx_seq_one_letter_code
_entity_poly.pdbx_strand_id
1 'polypeptide(L)'
;AAVYLFTGNITKALSVLMVDYSCAIKLSTPICVISAMKEAAGYNIAVKGGRFLENYAFADTVVFDKTGTLTVSCPNLAKIVPFEGYSEDEVLKITACLEEHFPHSVAKAIVHAAEVRGLEHLEEHAEVKYIVAHGIASELKGKKVLVGSAHFIFDDEAIVITDEQNRIIHELGSKYSMIYIAIGDKLCGILCIEDPIRENAAFVIAKLKDKGVSDVLMITGDGETTASNVCGKLGIERFYAKVLPEDKLNIVNFIKADNHKVIMVGDGINDSPALAAADVSVAMRDASDIAREVADITLLTSDLESLVVLRELSEELFDRIYSNYRFITMFNSGLLLLGACGIISPVTSALLHNMSTMCICIKSMKPLL
;
A
#
# COMPACT_ATOMS: atom_id res chain seq x y z
N ALA A 1 0.00 50.77 17.16
CA ALA A 1 -0.53 52.08 16.76
C ALA A 1 -1.92 52.33 17.36
N ALA A 2 -2.96 51.50 17.11
CA ALA A 2 -4.34 51.74 17.57
C ALA A 2 -4.44 51.96 19.09
N VAL A 3 -3.88 51.07 19.91
CA VAL A 3 -3.92 51.18 21.38
C VAL A 3 -3.31 52.50 21.88
N TYR A 4 -2.23 52.97 21.26
CA TYR A 4 -1.64 54.26 21.61
C TYR A 4 -2.54 55.44 21.24
N LEU A 5 -3.17 55.40 20.06
CA LEU A 5 -4.08 56.44 19.60
C LEU A 5 -5.31 56.57 20.52
N PHE A 6 -5.85 55.45 20.99
CA PHE A 6 -7.03 55.49 21.89
C PHE A 6 -6.70 55.76 23.36
N THR A 7 -5.51 55.34 23.83
CA THR A 7 -5.19 55.44 25.27
C THR A 7 -4.17 56.52 25.63
N GLY A 8 -3.42 57.05 24.64
CA GLY A 8 -2.33 57.98 24.83
C GLY A 8 -1.13 57.36 25.63
N ASN A 9 -1.17 56.08 25.94
CA ASN A 9 -0.23 55.44 26.85
C ASN A 9 0.70 54.48 26.09
N ILE A 10 2.00 54.82 26.04
CA ILE A 10 3.03 54.08 25.35
C ILE A 10 3.27 52.70 25.98
N THR A 11 3.19 52.59 27.31
CA THR A 11 3.36 51.33 28.03
C THR A 11 2.31 50.29 27.65
N LYS A 12 1.06 50.71 27.56
CA LYS A 12 -0.05 49.83 27.08
C LYS A 12 0.20 49.36 25.62
N ALA A 13 0.61 50.30 24.78
CA ALA A 13 0.92 49.97 23.39
C ALA A 13 2.07 48.99 23.26
N LEU A 14 3.13 49.15 24.06
CA LEU A 14 4.30 48.23 24.11
C LEU A 14 3.88 46.85 24.66
N SER A 15 3.05 46.76 25.70
CA SER A 15 2.57 45.49 26.25
C SER A 15 1.82 44.67 25.22
N VAL A 16 1.01 45.31 24.37
CA VAL A 16 0.32 44.65 23.25
C VAL A 16 1.29 44.25 22.14
N LEU A 17 2.28 45.09 21.84
CA LEU A 17 3.27 44.81 20.77
C LEU A 17 4.17 43.61 21.08
N MET A 18 4.37 43.28 22.36
CA MET A 18 5.19 42.13 22.78
C MET A 18 4.53 40.79 22.56
N VAL A 19 3.26 40.73 22.19
CA VAL A 19 2.52 39.48 21.97
C VAL A 19 2.40 39.21 20.49
N ASP A 20 2.95 38.09 20.03
CA ASP A 20 2.87 37.63 18.65
C ASP A 20 2.30 36.19 18.59
N TYR A 21 1.31 35.98 17.73
CA TYR A 21 0.74 34.64 17.47
C TYR A 21 1.65 33.79 16.58
N SER A 22 2.38 34.44 15.69
CA SER A 22 3.11 33.81 14.61
C SER A 22 4.30 33.00 15.11
N CYS A 23 5.03 33.49 16.14
CA CYS A 23 6.20 32.81 16.67
C CYS A 23 5.87 31.42 17.22
N ALA A 24 4.85 31.31 18.06
CA ALA A 24 4.46 30.04 18.68
C ALA A 24 3.98 29.02 17.62
N ILE A 25 3.16 29.48 16.64
CA ILE A 25 2.64 28.61 15.54
C ILE A 25 3.78 28.12 14.65
N LYS A 26 4.66 29.04 14.20
CA LYS A 26 5.78 28.73 13.30
C LYS A 26 6.81 27.76 13.91
N LEU A 27 6.93 27.75 15.23
CA LEU A 27 7.85 26.85 15.94
C LEU A 27 7.17 25.51 16.30
N SER A 28 5.97 25.56 16.89
CA SER A 28 5.32 24.35 17.42
C SER A 28 4.88 23.37 16.34
N THR A 29 4.37 23.85 15.18
CA THR A 29 3.89 22.99 14.12
C THR A 29 4.98 22.13 13.49
N PRO A 30 6.13 22.67 13.04
CA PRO A 30 7.22 21.83 12.54
C PRO A 30 7.76 20.86 13.60
N ILE A 31 7.80 21.26 14.87
CA ILE A 31 8.23 20.38 15.97
C ILE A 31 7.27 19.20 16.12
N CYS A 32 5.95 19.41 16.08
CA CYS A 32 4.95 18.34 16.10
C CYS A 32 5.17 17.37 14.93
N VAL A 33 5.34 17.90 13.72
CA VAL A 33 5.52 17.09 12.51
C VAL A 33 6.79 16.25 12.57
N ILE A 34 7.91 16.86 12.96
CA ILE A 34 9.20 16.12 13.10
C ILE A 34 9.09 15.06 14.19
N SER A 35 8.43 15.37 15.31
CA SER A 35 8.18 14.39 16.37
C SER A 35 7.35 13.22 15.89
N ALA A 36 6.27 13.49 15.14
CA ALA A 36 5.43 12.45 14.54
C ALA A 36 6.19 11.57 13.53
N MET A 37 7.00 12.18 12.65
CA MET A 37 7.83 11.44 11.70
C MET A 37 8.86 10.55 12.40
N LYS A 38 9.47 11.04 13.49
CA LYS A 38 10.39 10.25 14.33
C LYS A 38 9.65 9.07 14.98
N GLU A 39 8.45 9.31 15.48
CA GLU A 39 7.63 8.27 16.11
C GLU A 39 7.18 7.22 15.09
N ALA A 40 6.73 7.63 13.88
CA ALA A 40 6.45 6.74 12.77
C ALA A 40 7.64 5.82 12.44
N ALA A 41 8.87 6.38 12.41
CA ALA A 41 10.07 5.58 12.19
C ALA A 41 10.29 4.54 13.29
N GLY A 42 9.89 4.81 14.54
CA GLY A 42 9.89 3.85 15.64
C GLY A 42 8.93 2.67 15.42
N TYR A 43 7.86 2.88 14.67
CA TYR A 43 6.92 1.83 14.21
C TYR A 43 7.30 1.23 12.85
N ASN A 44 8.53 1.42 12.39
CA ASN A 44 8.99 0.96 11.07
C ASN A 44 8.20 1.55 9.88
N ILE A 45 7.80 2.81 9.99
CA ILE A 45 7.11 3.56 8.94
C ILE A 45 7.98 4.74 8.53
N ALA A 46 8.46 4.76 7.29
CA ALA A 46 9.23 5.86 6.74
C ALA A 46 8.32 6.83 6.01
N VAL A 47 8.25 8.09 6.44
CA VAL A 47 7.42 9.15 5.86
C VAL A 47 8.33 10.21 5.24
N LYS A 48 8.13 10.53 3.96
CA LYS A 48 8.96 11.49 3.22
C LYS A 48 8.67 12.95 3.55
N GLY A 49 7.54 13.25 4.18
CA GLY A 49 7.20 14.64 4.56
C GLY A 49 5.90 14.76 5.32
N GLY A 50 5.79 15.81 6.14
CA GLY A 50 4.64 16.03 7.01
C GLY A 50 3.30 16.23 6.28
N ARG A 51 3.33 16.72 5.04
CA ARG A 51 2.12 16.87 4.21
C ARG A 51 1.43 15.52 3.95
N PHE A 52 2.22 14.43 3.92
CA PHE A 52 1.68 13.09 3.68
C PHE A 52 0.96 12.53 4.90
N LEU A 53 1.41 12.89 6.12
CA LEU A 53 0.66 12.62 7.35
C LEU A 53 -0.68 13.38 7.36
N GLU A 54 -0.68 14.63 6.88
CA GLU A 54 -1.90 15.42 6.75
C GLU A 54 -2.89 14.76 5.79
N ASN A 55 -2.46 14.48 4.56
CA ASN A 55 -3.31 13.85 3.56
C ASN A 55 -3.80 12.47 4.04
N TYR A 56 -2.96 11.71 4.74
CA TYR A 56 -3.32 10.40 5.29
C TYR A 56 -4.40 10.52 6.38
N ALA A 57 -4.28 11.51 7.29
CA ALA A 57 -5.25 11.76 8.35
C ALA A 57 -6.66 12.10 7.79
N PHE A 58 -6.72 12.81 6.66
CA PHE A 58 -7.96 13.30 6.07
C PHE A 58 -8.41 12.52 4.83
N ALA A 59 -7.73 11.43 4.48
CA ALA A 59 -8.15 10.56 3.40
C ALA A 59 -9.42 9.81 3.77
N ASP A 60 -10.35 9.75 2.82
CA ASP A 60 -11.64 9.08 2.94
C ASP A 60 -11.72 7.78 2.14
N THR A 61 -10.78 7.57 1.22
CA THR A 61 -10.76 6.43 0.32
C THR A 61 -9.40 5.76 0.33
N VAL A 62 -9.40 4.42 0.47
CA VAL A 62 -8.17 3.60 0.37
C VAL A 62 -8.31 2.63 -0.78
N VAL A 63 -7.34 2.67 -1.69
CA VAL A 63 -7.24 1.78 -2.84
C VAL A 63 -6.08 0.82 -2.61
N PHE A 64 -6.35 -0.46 -2.60
CA PHE A 64 -5.35 -1.50 -2.46
C PHE A 64 -5.08 -2.17 -3.81
N ASP A 65 -3.81 -2.34 -4.16
CA ASP A 65 -3.46 -3.41 -5.09
C ASP A 65 -3.66 -4.77 -4.41
N LYS A 66 -3.97 -5.81 -5.18
CA LYS A 66 -4.14 -7.17 -4.63
C LYS A 66 -2.79 -7.81 -4.33
N THR A 67 -1.98 -7.99 -5.37
CA THR A 67 -0.78 -8.84 -5.35
C THR A 67 0.35 -8.18 -4.57
N GLY A 68 0.96 -8.90 -3.61
CA GLY A 68 2.03 -8.36 -2.78
C GLY A 68 1.59 -7.33 -1.73
N THR A 69 0.35 -6.84 -1.80
CA THR A 69 -0.23 -5.87 -0.87
C THR A 69 -1.25 -6.54 0.06
N LEU A 70 -2.44 -6.90 -0.42
CA LEU A 70 -3.43 -7.67 0.36
C LEU A 70 -3.06 -9.15 0.46
N THR A 71 -2.27 -9.64 -0.48
CA THR A 71 -1.69 -10.99 -0.46
C THR A 71 -0.21 -10.95 -0.09
N VAL A 72 0.32 -12.09 0.33
CA VAL A 72 1.76 -12.26 0.56
C VAL A 72 2.46 -12.34 -0.79
N SER A 73 3.60 -11.67 -0.95
CA SER A 73 4.39 -11.70 -2.22
C SER A 73 5.08 -13.05 -2.49
N CYS A 74 4.58 -14.12 -1.90
CA CYS A 74 5.04 -15.49 -2.07
C CYS A 74 3.86 -16.37 -2.47
N PRO A 75 3.57 -16.49 -3.78
CA PRO A 75 2.56 -17.42 -4.26
C PRO A 75 2.92 -18.84 -3.85
N ASN A 76 1.89 -19.66 -3.60
CA ASN A 76 2.05 -21.06 -3.26
C ASN A 76 1.44 -21.96 -4.34
N LEU A 77 2.05 -23.11 -4.60
CA LEU A 77 1.44 -24.16 -5.39
C LEU A 77 0.34 -24.86 -4.54
N ALA A 78 -0.91 -24.55 -4.81
CA ALA A 78 -2.04 -25.06 -4.03
C ALA A 78 -2.50 -26.44 -4.48
N LYS A 79 -2.50 -26.71 -5.81
CA LYS A 79 -2.98 -27.96 -6.39
C LYS A 79 -2.31 -28.23 -7.74
N ILE A 80 -2.12 -29.50 -8.06
CA ILE A 80 -1.72 -29.97 -9.38
C ILE A 80 -2.85 -30.85 -9.92
N VAL A 81 -3.21 -30.65 -11.17
CA VAL A 81 -4.21 -31.48 -11.86
C VAL A 81 -3.56 -32.07 -13.09
N PRO A 82 -3.12 -33.33 -13.04
CA PRO A 82 -2.51 -34.01 -14.17
C PRO A 82 -3.56 -34.52 -15.16
N PHE A 83 -3.19 -34.56 -16.44
CA PHE A 83 -3.96 -35.13 -17.54
C PHE A 83 -3.14 -36.12 -18.35
N GLU A 84 -3.78 -36.83 -19.28
CA GLU A 84 -3.13 -37.70 -20.29
C GLU A 84 -2.19 -38.81 -19.74
N GLY A 85 -2.48 -39.28 -18.50
CA GLY A 85 -1.71 -40.34 -17.87
C GLY A 85 -0.43 -39.88 -17.16
N TYR A 86 -0.20 -38.59 -17.05
CA TYR A 86 0.87 -38.03 -16.21
C TYR A 86 0.46 -38.07 -14.74
N SER A 87 1.45 -38.21 -13.85
CA SER A 87 1.26 -38.03 -12.41
C SER A 87 1.50 -36.58 -11.99
N GLU A 88 1.01 -36.19 -10.80
CA GLU A 88 1.28 -34.86 -10.24
C GLU A 88 2.77 -34.55 -10.15
N ASP A 89 3.57 -35.55 -9.74
CA ASP A 89 5.02 -35.38 -9.58
C ASP A 89 5.74 -35.24 -10.93
N GLU A 90 5.28 -35.89 -11.98
CA GLU A 90 5.82 -35.70 -13.34
C GLU A 90 5.51 -34.30 -13.87
N VAL A 91 4.27 -33.85 -13.71
CA VAL A 91 3.85 -32.48 -14.10
C VAL A 91 4.69 -31.45 -13.36
N LEU A 92 4.82 -31.58 -12.04
CA LEU A 92 5.58 -30.66 -11.20
C LEU A 92 7.07 -30.67 -11.57
N LYS A 93 7.66 -31.84 -11.71
CA LYS A 93 9.08 -32.02 -12.06
C LYS A 93 9.43 -31.34 -13.38
N ILE A 94 8.62 -31.57 -14.43
CA ILE A 94 8.87 -31.01 -15.76
C ILE A 94 8.72 -29.49 -15.71
N THR A 95 7.66 -28.99 -15.03
CA THR A 95 7.41 -27.54 -14.92
C THR A 95 8.52 -26.86 -14.12
N ALA A 96 8.93 -27.42 -12.97
CA ALA A 96 9.98 -26.86 -12.14
C ALA A 96 11.31 -26.77 -12.88
N CYS A 97 11.67 -27.82 -13.65
CA CYS A 97 12.89 -27.88 -14.45
C CYS A 97 12.95 -26.72 -15.48
N LEU A 98 11.85 -26.36 -16.10
CA LEU A 98 11.79 -25.26 -17.07
C LEU A 98 11.75 -23.88 -16.40
N GLU A 99 11.02 -23.75 -15.30
CA GLU A 99 10.81 -22.49 -14.57
C GLU A 99 12.05 -22.04 -13.78
N GLU A 100 12.95 -22.95 -13.38
CA GLU A 100 14.14 -22.56 -12.59
C GLU A 100 15.08 -21.61 -13.35
N HIS A 101 15.03 -21.63 -14.70
CA HIS A 101 15.81 -20.72 -15.54
C HIS A 101 15.32 -19.28 -15.53
N PHE A 102 14.10 -19.03 -15.03
CA PHE A 102 13.44 -17.71 -15.04
C PHE A 102 12.88 -17.35 -13.66
N PRO A 103 13.70 -16.86 -12.75
CA PRO A 103 13.36 -16.72 -11.33
C PRO A 103 12.39 -15.57 -11.05
N HIS A 104 11.10 -15.73 -11.40
CA HIS A 104 10.01 -14.88 -10.95
C HIS A 104 9.24 -15.52 -9.77
N SER A 105 8.32 -14.81 -9.13
CA SER A 105 7.67 -15.25 -7.90
C SER A 105 6.96 -16.61 -8.03
N VAL A 106 6.27 -16.83 -9.13
CA VAL A 106 5.53 -18.06 -9.39
C VAL A 106 6.50 -19.22 -9.71
N ALA A 107 7.54 -18.97 -10.50
CA ALA A 107 8.59 -19.96 -10.76
C ALA A 107 9.24 -20.46 -9.45
N LYS A 108 9.58 -19.52 -8.55
CA LYS A 108 10.12 -19.88 -7.23
C LYS A 108 9.17 -20.75 -6.41
N ALA A 109 7.85 -20.49 -6.49
CA ALA A 109 6.86 -21.31 -5.80
C ALA A 109 6.80 -22.74 -6.35
N ILE A 110 6.87 -22.89 -7.68
CA ILE A 110 6.86 -24.19 -8.36
C ILE A 110 8.14 -24.98 -8.04
N VAL A 111 9.31 -24.33 -8.18
CA VAL A 111 10.61 -24.95 -7.87
C VAL A 111 10.67 -25.37 -6.40
N HIS A 112 10.28 -24.48 -5.48
CA HIS A 112 10.24 -24.81 -4.05
C HIS A 112 9.28 -25.99 -3.74
N ALA A 113 8.12 -26.04 -4.39
CA ALA A 113 7.20 -27.17 -4.23
C ALA A 113 7.82 -28.51 -4.71
N ALA A 114 8.61 -28.48 -5.78
CA ALA A 114 9.34 -29.65 -6.26
C ALA A 114 10.46 -30.08 -5.28
N GLU A 115 11.21 -29.12 -4.74
CA GLU A 115 12.24 -29.35 -3.71
C GLU A 115 11.66 -30.00 -2.45
N VAL A 116 10.53 -29.46 -1.94
CA VAL A 116 9.84 -29.99 -0.74
C VAL A 116 9.38 -31.45 -0.96
N ARG A 117 8.98 -31.79 -2.19
CA ARG A 117 8.61 -33.18 -2.55
C ARG A 117 9.84 -34.07 -2.86
N GLY A 118 11.06 -33.54 -2.81
CA GLY A 118 12.28 -34.26 -3.11
C GLY A 118 12.39 -34.71 -4.56
N LEU A 119 11.80 -33.96 -5.48
CA LEU A 119 11.81 -34.24 -6.92
C LEU A 119 13.10 -33.70 -7.53
N GLU A 120 14.16 -34.50 -7.47
CA GLU A 120 15.38 -34.18 -8.20
C GLU A 120 15.14 -34.30 -9.72
N HIS A 121 15.60 -33.33 -10.49
CA HIS A 121 15.53 -33.37 -11.95
C HIS A 121 16.94 -33.32 -12.54
N LEU A 122 17.13 -34.08 -13.63
CA LEU A 122 18.27 -33.93 -14.49
C LEU A 122 17.85 -32.99 -15.62
N GLU A 123 18.73 -32.09 -16.05
CA GLU A 123 18.51 -31.25 -17.23
C GLU A 123 18.46 -32.14 -18.50
N GLU A 124 17.25 -32.63 -18.81
CA GLU A 124 17.00 -33.46 -20.01
C GLU A 124 16.34 -32.66 -21.16
N HIS A 125 16.21 -31.34 -21.00
CA HIS A 125 15.57 -30.47 -22.00
C HIS A 125 16.57 -29.74 -22.88
N ALA A 126 16.13 -29.32 -24.06
CA ALA A 126 16.86 -28.44 -24.97
C ALA A 126 16.91 -27.01 -24.44
N GLU A 127 17.46 -26.09 -25.20
CA GLU A 127 17.50 -24.68 -24.89
C GLU A 127 16.08 -24.15 -24.54
N VAL A 128 15.96 -23.52 -23.37
CA VAL A 128 14.68 -22.96 -22.89
C VAL A 128 14.50 -21.59 -23.47
N LYS A 129 13.38 -21.38 -24.19
CA LYS A 129 13.01 -20.07 -24.77
C LYS A 129 11.91 -19.41 -23.93
N TYR A 130 12.22 -18.24 -23.38
CA TYR A 130 11.22 -17.41 -22.70
C TYR A 130 10.49 -16.52 -23.71
N ILE A 131 9.17 -16.60 -23.72
CA ILE A 131 8.30 -15.77 -24.54
C ILE A 131 7.68 -14.73 -23.62
N VAL A 132 8.16 -13.47 -23.75
CA VAL A 132 7.78 -12.37 -22.86
C VAL A 132 6.27 -12.24 -22.73
N ALA A 133 5.77 -12.20 -21.50
CA ALA A 133 4.36 -12.09 -21.11
C ALA A 133 3.46 -13.29 -21.48
N HIS A 134 3.99 -14.38 -22.06
CA HIS A 134 3.22 -15.54 -22.51
C HIS A 134 3.56 -16.81 -21.75
N GLY A 135 4.84 -17.20 -21.73
CA GLY A 135 5.28 -18.43 -21.10
C GLY A 135 6.65 -18.90 -21.55
N ILE A 136 6.88 -20.19 -21.38
CA ILE A 136 8.15 -20.87 -21.68
C ILE A 136 7.91 -21.96 -22.73
N ALA A 137 8.78 -22.03 -23.70
CA ALA A 137 8.83 -23.11 -24.68
C ALA A 137 10.18 -23.80 -24.65
N SER A 138 10.21 -25.13 -24.68
CA SER A 138 11.42 -25.97 -24.77
C SER A 138 11.12 -27.28 -25.52
N GLU A 139 12.08 -28.15 -25.58
CA GLU A 139 11.93 -29.48 -26.17
C GLU A 139 12.42 -30.51 -25.15
N LEU A 140 11.61 -31.54 -24.87
CA LEU A 140 11.92 -32.65 -24.00
C LEU A 140 11.76 -33.95 -24.79
N LYS A 141 12.85 -34.74 -24.92
CA LYS A 141 12.86 -36.03 -25.64
C LYS A 141 12.27 -35.94 -27.06
N GLY A 142 12.56 -34.86 -27.79
CA GLY A 142 12.07 -34.63 -29.15
C GLY A 142 10.61 -34.15 -29.25
N LYS A 143 9.98 -33.80 -28.13
CA LYS A 143 8.62 -33.22 -28.12
C LYS A 143 8.66 -31.80 -27.59
N LYS A 144 7.93 -30.90 -28.24
CA LYS A 144 7.73 -29.51 -27.77
C LYS A 144 7.06 -29.53 -26.43
N VAL A 145 7.60 -28.80 -25.47
CA VAL A 145 6.99 -28.55 -24.13
C VAL A 145 6.71 -27.10 -23.96
N LEU A 146 5.51 -26.79 -23.53
CA LEU A 146 5.00 -25.44 -23.33
C LEU A 146 4.51 -25.29 -21.90
N VAL A 147 4.92 -24.23 -21.22
CA VAL A 147 4.46 -23.84 -19.88
C VAL A 147 4.04 -22.38 -19.92
N GLY A 148 2.84 -22.05 -19.49
CA GLY A 148 2.40 -20.65 -19.48
C GLY A 148 0.92 -20.41 -19.24
N SER A 149 0.47 -19.21 -19.63
CA SER A 149 -0.92 -18.75 -19.46
C SER A 149 -1.90 -19.49 -20.38
N ALA A 150 -3.21 -19.35 -20.09
CA ALA A 150 -4.28 -19.86 -20.95
C ALA A 150 -4.17 -19.30 -22.37
N HIS A 151 -3.92 -17.99 -22.50
CA HIS A 151 -3.75 -17.34 -23.80
C HIS A 151 -2.63 -17.97 -24.60
N PHE A 152 -1.44 -18.16 -23.98
CA PHE A 152 -0.31 -18.77 -24.64
C PHE A 152 -0.60 -20.19 -25.12
N ILE A 153 -1.20 -21.03 -24.26
CA ILE A 153 -1.42 -22.45 -24.57
C ILE A 153 -2.58 -22.65 -25.56
N PHE A 154 -3.69 -21.91 -25.39
CA PHE A 154 -4.92 -22.17 -26.15
C PHE A 154 -5.10 -21.26 -27.36
N ASP A 155 -4.67 -20.00 -27.30
CA ASP A 155 -4.85 -19.03 -28.37
C ASP A 155 -3.62 -18.98 -29.30
N ASP A 156 -2.40 -18.86 -28.75
CA ASP A 156 -1.18 -18.73 -29.55
C ASP A 156 -0.72 -20.09 -30.10
N GLU A 157 -0.67 -21.13 -29.26
CA GLU A 157 -0.16 -22.46 -29.61
C GLU A 157 -1.29 -23.42 -30.00
N ALA A 158 -2.55 -22.99 -29.95
CA ALA A 158 -3.75 -23.69 -30.42
C ALA A 158 -3.91 -25.12 -29.86
N ILE A 159 -3.48 -25.36 -28.62
CA ILE A 159 -3.65 -26.65 -27.95
C ILE A 159 -5.15 -26.92 -27.71
N VAL A 160 -5.66 -28.01 -28.23
CA VAL A 160 -7.08 -28.39 -28.12
C VAL A 160 -7.31 -29.12 -26.79
N ILE A 161 -8.34 -28.73 -26.07
CA ILE A 161 -8.78 -29.34 -24.80
C ILE A 161 -10.11 -30.09 -24.97
N THR A 162 -10.30 -31.10 -24.14
CA THR A 162 -11.56 -31.85 -24.08
C THR A 162 -12.62 -31.08 -23.26
N ASP A 163 -13.91 -31.42 -23.42
CA ASP A 163 -15.01 -30.83 -22.63
C ASP A 163 -14.83 -31.06 -21.13
N GLU A 164 -14.24 -32.19 -20.73
CA GLU A 164 -13.94 -32.50 -19.34
C GLU A 164 -12.82 -31.61 -18.79
N GLN A 165 -11.74 -31.42 -19.53
CA GLN A 165 -10.64 -30.51 -19.17
C GLN A 165 -11.17 -29.08 -19.06
N ASN A 166 -12.00 -28.63 -20.00
CA ASN A 166 -12.59 -27.30 -19.98
C ASN A 166 -13.46 -27.07 -18.74
N ARG A 167 -14.25 -28.07 -18.34
CA ARG A 167 -15.06 -27.98 -17.10
C ARG A 167 -14.20 -27.87 -15.86
N ILE A 168 -13.11 -28.65 -15.76
CA ILE A 168 -12.16 -28.56 -14.65
C ILE A 168 -11.48 -27.21 -14.62
N ILE A 169 -11.05 -26.68 -15.76
CA ILE A 169 -10.45 -25.35 -15.89
C ILE A 169 -11.40 -24.27 -15.37
N HIS A 170 -12.68 -24.33 -15.78
CA HIS A 170 -13.69 -23.38 -15.32
C HIS A 170 -13.93 -23.44 -13.80
N GLU A 171 -13.97 -24.61 -13.22
CA GLU A 171 -14.14 -24.82 -11.78
C GLU A 171 -12.95 -24.27 -10.99
N LEU A 172 -11.73 -24.56 -11.44
CA LEU A 172 -10.50 -24.12 -10.75
C LEU A 172 -10.20 -22.64 -10.97
N GLY A 173 -10.52 -22.11 -12.14
CA GLY A 173 -10.28 -20.70 -12.49
C GLY A 173 -11.03 -19.69 -11.63
N SER A 174 -12.08 -20.15 -10.93
CA SER A 174 -12.79 -19.33 -9.94
C SER A 174 -12.01 -19.14 -8.64
N LYS A 175 -10.96 -19.96 -8.36
CA LYS A 175 -10.27 -20.01 -7.06
C LYS A 175 -8.79 -19.73 -7.18
N TYR A 176 -8.16 -20.10 -8.31
CA TYR A 176 -6.71 -20.12 -8.46
C TYR A 176 -6.27 -19.39 -9.73
N SER A 177 -5.09 -18.82 -9.69
CA SER A 177 -4.35 -18.50 -10.91
C SER A 177 -3.75 -19.79 -11.46
N MET A 178 -3.85 -20.03 -12.77
CA MET A 178 -3.46 -21.31 -13.35
C MET A 178 -2.31 -21.17 -14.32
N ILE A 179 -1.38 -22.10 -14.22
CA ILE A 179 -0.32 -22.34 -15.20
C ILE A 179 -0.59 -23.67 -15.89
N TYR A 180 -0.53 -23.65 -17.19
CA TYR A 180 -0.80 -24.79 -18.03
C TYR A 180 0.50 -25.38 -18.56
N ILE A 181 0.58 -26.72 -18.62
CA ILE A 181 1.67 -27.43 -19.26
C ILE A 181 1.12 -28.31 -20.38
N ALA A 182 1.71 -28.16 -21.56
CA ALA A 182 1.41 -29.00 -22.72
C ALA A 182 2.68 -29.66 -23.27
N ILE A 183 2.55 -30.89 -23.73
CA ILE A 183 3.64 -31.65 -24.35
C ILE A 183 3.15 -32.19 -25.70
N GLY A 184 3.86 -31.80 -26.79
CA GLY A 184 3.34 -31.98 -28.13
C GLY A 184 2.05 -31.17 -28.32
N ASP A 185 0.97 -31.84 -28.75
CA ASP A 185 -0.33 -31.17 -29.00
C ASP A 185 -1.35 -31.43 -27.90
N LYS A 186 -0.92 -31.85 -26.70
CA LYS A 186 -1.81 -32.25 -25.61
C LYS A 186 -1.56 -31.50 -24.32
N LEU A 187 -2.64 -31.09 -23.66
CA LEU A 187 -2.56 -30.56 -22.29
C LEU A 187 -2.26 -31.69 -21.31
N CYS A 188 -1.11 -31.60 -20.62
CA CYS A 188 -0.63 -32.63 -19.70
C CYS A 188 -0.94 -32.32 -18.24
N GLY A 189 -1.18 -31.06 -17.90
CA GLY A 189 -1.52 -30.70 -16.53
C GLY A 189 -1.78 -29.21 -16.32
N ILE A 190 -2.29 -28.92 -15.13
CA ILE A 190 -2.54 -27.56 -14.63
C ILE A 190 -1.90 -27.45 -13.25
N LEU A 191 -1.13 -26.41 -13.04
CA LEU A 191 -0.64 -26.01 -11.73
C LEU A 191 -1.51 -24.84 -11.24
N CYS A 192 -2.16 -25.05 -10.10
CA CYS A 192 -3.00 -24.04 -9.45
C CYS A 192 -2.17 -23.26 -8.45
N ILE A 193 -1.99 -21.99 -8.72
CA ILE A 193 -1.24 -21.07 -7.88
C ILE A 193 -2.22 -20.26 -7.05
N GLU A 194 -1.95 -20.18 -5.77
CA GLU A 194 -2.70 -19.35 -4.81
C GLU A 194 -1.80 -18.25 -4.27
N ASP A 195 -2.31 -17.03 -4.29
CA ASP A 195 -1.71 -15.92 -3.57
C ASP A 195 -2.40 -15.82 -2.20
N PRO A 196 -1.78 -16.29 -1.11
CA PRO A 196 -2.41 -16.30 0.19
C PRO A 196 -2.70 -14.87 0.66
N ILE A 197 -3.95 -14.63 1.03
CA ILE A 197 -4.37 -13.36 1.64
C ILE A 197 -3.66 -13.23 2.98
N ARG A 198 -3.16 -12.04 3.32
CA ARG A 198 -2.55 -11.76 4.63
C ARG A 198 -3.58 -11.98 5.73
N GLU A 199 -3.20 -12.70 6.79
CA GLU A 199 -4.11 -13.09 7.87
C GLU A 199 -4.81 -11.89 8.53
N ASN A 200 -4.12 -10.76 8.64
CA ASN A 200 -4.62 -9.55 9.27
C ASN A 200 -5.32 -8.57 8.29
N ALA A 201 -5.37 -8.85 6.98
CA ALA A 201 -5.90 -7.92 5.99
C ALA A 201 -7.36 -7.51 6.26
N ALA A 202 -8.23 -8.48 6.57
CA ALA A 202 -9.63 -8.19 6.89
C ALA A 202 -9.78 -7.33 8.16
N PHE A 203 -8.97 -7.61 9.20
CA PHE A 203 -8.93 -6.82 10.43
C PHE A 203 -8.49 -5.38 10.17
N VAL A 204 -7.43 -5.19 9.38
CA VAL A 204 -6.91 -3.86 9.03
C VAL A 204 -7.95 -3.05 8.25
N ILE A 205 -8.62 -3.67 7.27
CA ILE A 205 -9.67 -3.00 6.48
C ILE A 205 -10.82 -2.56 7.39
N ALA A 206 -11.29 -3.43 8.28
CA ALA A 206 -12.34 -3.09 9.25
C ALA A 206 -11.90 -1.92 10.15
N LYS A 207 -10.65 -1.93 10.64
CA LYS A 207 -10.10 -0.86 11.47
C LYS A 207 -9.96 0.47 10.73
N LEU A 208 -9.55 0.46 9.47
CA LEU A 208 -9.50 1.68 8.66
C LEU A 208 -10.90 2.29 8.45
N LYS A 209 -11.92 1.45 8.22
CA LYS A 209 -13.33 1.89 8.16
C LYS A 209 -13.79 2.48 9.50
N ASP A 210 -13.50 1.85 10.63
CA ASP A 210 -13.78 2.36 11.97
C ASP A 210 -13.12 3.72 12.23
N LYS A 211 -11.97 3.98 11.60
CA LYS A 211 -11.20 5.23 11.67
C LYS A 211 -11.61 6.27 10.61
N GLY A 212 -12.80 6.14 10.03
CA GLY A 212 -13.39 7.14 9.15
C GLY A 212 -13.01 7.05 7.67
N VAL A 213 -12.38 5.96 7.24
CA VAL A 213 -12.25 5.64 5.82
C VAL A 213 -13.62 5.18 5.33
N SER A 214 -14.26 5.98 4.47
CA SER A 214 -15.61 5.72 3.98
C SER A 214 -15.65 4.66 2.88
N ASP A 215 -14.59 4.56 2.07
CA ASP A 215 -14.53 3.64 0.94
C ASP A 215 -13.20 2.89 0.88
N VAL A 216 -13.26 1.58 0.74
CA VAL A 216 -12.10 0.72 0.53
C VAL A 216 -12.30 -0.07 -0.75
N LEU A 217 -11.36 0.07 -1.67
CA LEU A 217 -11.41 -0.56 -2.99
C LEU A 217 -10.21 -1.45 -3.23
N MET A 218 -10.39 -2.46 -4.06
CA MET A 218 -9.30 -3.29 -4.57
C MET A 218 -9.16 -3.13 -6.08
N ILE A 219 -7.93 -3.02 -6.57
CA ILE A 219 -7.60 -3.05 -7.99
C ILE A 219 -6.74 -4.29 -8.26
N THR A 220 -7.07 -5.05 -9.30
CA THR A 220 -6.32 -6.27 -9.66
C THR A 220 -6.37 -6.55 -11.16
N GLY A 221 -5.31 -7.17 -11.68
CA GLY A 221 -5.29 -7.74 -13.03
C GLY A 221 -6.06 -9.05 -13.16
N ASP A 222 -6.45 -9.67 -12.04
CA ASP A 222 -7.17 -10.95 -12.03
C ASP A 222 -8.57 -10.84 -12.60
N GLY A 223 -9.17 -12.03 -12.91
CA GLY A 223 -10.55 -12.15 -13.34
C GLY A 223 -11.55 -11.76 -12.24
N GLU A 224 -12.76 -11.35 -12.66
CA GLU A 224 -13.83 -10.90 -11.76
C GLU A 224 -14.19 -11.90 -10.65
N THR A 225 -14.23 -13.18 -10.95
CA THR A 225 -14.58 -14.24 -9.99
C THR A 225 -13.54 -14.33 -8.86
N THR A 226 -12.27 -14.30 -9.22
CA THR A 226 -11.15 -14.31 -8.23
C THR A 226 -11.18 -13.04 -7.39
N ALA A 227 -11.33 -11.87 -8.02
CA ALA A 227 -11.42 -10.59 -7.34
C ALA A 227 -12.60 -10.54 -6.37
N SER A 228 -13.79 -10.96 -6.81
CA SER A 228 -15.00 -11.03 -5.98
C SER A 228 -14.82 -11.93 -4.75
N ASN A 229 -14.18 -13.10 -4.93
CA ASN A 229 -13.91 -14.03 -3.82
C ASN A 229 -12.96 -13.43 -2.77
N VAL A 230 -11.91 -12.75 -3.22
CA VAL A 230 -10.96 -12.06 -2.32
C VAL A 230 -11.68 -10.93 -1.57
N CYS A 231 -12.43 -10.09 -2.28
CA CYS A 231 -13.18 -8.98 -1.70
C CYS A 231 -14.22 -9.46 -0.68
N GLY A 232 -14.94 -10.55 -0.98
CA GLY A 232 -15.88 -11.16 -0.04
C GLY A 232 -15.24 -11.63 1.26
N LYS A 233 -14.03 -12.20 1.21
CA LYS A 233 -13.25 -12.60 2.40
C LYS A 233 -12.75 -11.41 3.21
N LEU A 234 -12.47 -10.28 2.55
CA LEU A 234 -11.89 -9.08 3.16
C LEU A 234 -12.92 -8.04 3.59
N GLY A 235 -14.19 -8.20 3.25
CA GLY A 235 -15.23 -7.20 3.50
C GLY A 235 -15.06 -5.93 2.66
N ILE A 236 -14.51 -6.06 1.44
CA ILE A 236 -14.39 -4.99 0.44
C ILE A 236 -15.62 -5.06 -0.48
N GLU A 237 -16.32 -3.94 -0.65
CA GLU A 237 -17.55 -3.89 -1.44
C GLU A 237 -17.29 -3.54 -2.91
N ARG A 238 -16.23 -2.78 -3.19
CA ARG A 238 -15.90 -2.26 -4.53
C ARG A 238 -14.55 -2.78 -5.00
N PHE A 239 -14.51 -3.26 -6.23
CA PHE A 239 -13.25 -3.68 -6.85
C PHE A 239 -13.26 -3.43 -8.36
N TYR A 240 -12.05 -3.35 -8.91
CA TYR A 240 -11.82 -3.31 -10.35
C TYR A 240 -10.96 -4.52 -10.71
N ALA A 241 -11.52 -5.39 -11.56
CA ALA A 241 -10.87 -6.62 -12.05
C ALA A 241 -10.39 -6.46 -13.50
N LYS A 242 -9.47 -7.31 -13.95
CA LYS A 242 -8.89 -7.29 -15.30
C LYS A 242 -8.27 -5.95 -15.68
N VAL A 243 -7.73 -5.23 -14.70
CA VAL A 243 -7.15 -3.90 -14.90
C VAL A 243 -5.73 -4.03 -15.42
N LEU A 244 -5.44 -3.40 -16.55
CA LEU A 244 -4.09 -3.28 -17.06
C LEU A 244 -3.27 -2.26 -16.24
N PRO A 245 -1.93 -2.37 -16.18
CA PRO A 245 -1.11 -1.46 -15.42
C PRO A 245 -1.34 0.03 -15.74
N GLU A 246 -1.54 0.37 -17.02
CA GLU A 246 -1.84 1.71 -17.51
C GLU A 246 -3.22 2.23 -17.08
N ASP A 247 -4.19 1.35 -16.87
CA ASP A 247 -5.55 1.72 -16.47
C ASP A 247 -5.67 1.98 -14.96
N LYS A 248 -4.75 1.45 -14.13
CA LYS A 248 -4.73 1.72 -12.68
C LYS A 248 -4.65 3.22 -12.39
N LEU A 249 -3.82 3.94 -13.14
CA LEU A 249 -3.72 5.41 -13.07
C LEU A 249 -5.06 6.09 -13.35
N ASN A 250 -5.76 5.65 -14.39
CA ASN A 250 -7.05 6.23 -14.79
C ASN A 250 -8.11 6.04 -13.70
N ILE A 251 -8.13 4.88 -13.06
CA ILE A 251 -9.07 4.57 -11.96
C ILE A 251 -8.80 5.49 -10.76
N VAL A 252 -7.54 5.65 -10.33
CA VAL A 252 -7.18 6.55 -9.23
C VAL A 252 -7.60 7.99 -9.55
N ASN A 253 -7.32 8.47 -10.76
CA ASN A 253 -7.73 9.81 -11.19
C ASN A 253 -9.25 9.97 -11.24
N PHE A 254 -9.99 8.94 -11.66
CA PHE A 254 -11.45 8.94 -11.67
C PHE A 254 -12.03 9.08 -10.25
N ILE A 255 -11.49 8.34 -9.28
CA ILE A 255 -11.91 8.43 -7.87
C ILE A 255 -11.62 9.83 -7.31
N LYS A 256 -10.46 10.40 -7.61
CA LYS A 256 -10.09 11.77 -7.19
C LYS A 256 -10.96 12.85 -7.82
N ALA A 257 -11.44 12.64 -9.05
CA ALA A 257 -12.31 13.59 -9.73
C ALA A 257 -13.65 13.81 -8.99
N ASP A 258 -14.11 12.81 -8.22
CA ASP A 258 -15.28 12.89 -7.35
C ASP A 258 -15.00 13.59 -6.00
N ASN A 259 -13.87 14.29 -5.90
CA ASN A 259 -13.42 15.04 -4.72
C ASN A 259 -13.06 14.16 -3.51
N HIS A 260 -12.73 12.89 -3.75
CA HIS A 260 -12.19 11.99 -2.74
C HIS A 260 -10.70 12.21 -2.51
N LYS A 261 -10.25 12.06 -1.28
CA LYS A 261 -8.83 11.99 -0.93
C LYS A 261 -8.39 10.53 -0.87
N VAL A 262 -7.52 10.17 -1.79
CA VAL A 262 -7.15 8.77 -2.07
C VAL A 262 -5.79 8.43 -1.49
N ILE A 263 -5.76 7.35 -0.69
CA ILE A 263 -4.55 6.61 -0.36
C ILE A 263 -4.45 5.44 -1.33
N MET A 264 -3.31 5.30 -2.02
CA MET A 264 -3.00 4.10 -2.82
C MET A 264 -1.93 3.27 -2.11
N VAL A 265 -2.22 1.99 -1.89
CA VAL A 265 -1.29 1.02 -1.30
C VAL A 265 -0.92 -0.01 -2.36
N GLY A 266 0.37 -0.17 -2.63
CA GLY A 266 0.86 -1.07 -3.67
C GLY A 266 2.28 -1.57 -3.43
N ASP A 267 2.73 -2.54 -4.25
CA ASP A 267 4.05 -3.15 -4.13
C ASP A 267 4.84 -3.20 -5.45
N GLY A 268 4.19 -3.06 -6.58
CA GLY A 268 4.75 -3.33 -7.90
C GLY A 268 5.27 -2.12 -8.66
N ILE A 269 6.16 -2.37 -9.62
CA ILE A 269 6.60 -1.38 -10.62
C ILE A 269 5.39 -0.89 -11.44
N ASN A 270 4.46 -1.79 -11.71
CA ASN A 270 3.24 -1.54 -12.49
C ASN A 270 2.28 -0.56 -11.79
N ASP A 271 2.40 -0.40 -10.47
CA ASP A 271 1.58 0.50 -9.67
C ASP A 271 2.17 1.91 -9.56
N SER A 272 3.42 2.09 -9.94
CA SER A 272 4.13 3.36 -9.80
C SER A 272 3.37 4.57 -10.37
N PRO A 273 2.73 4.51 -11.55
CA PRO A 273 1.92 5.61 -12.05
C PRO A 273 0.67 5.89 -11.19
N ALA A 274 0.01 4.84 -10.68
CA ALA A 274 -1.15 4.96 -9.80
C ALA A 274 -0.77 5.49 -8.41
N LEU A 275 0.37 5.02 -7.86
CA LEU A 275 0.96 5.53 -6.62
C LEU A 275 1.25 7.03 -6.74
N ALA A 276 1.89 7.46 -7.83
CA ALA A 276 2.21 8.87 -8.06
C ALA A 276 0.97 9.77 -8.24
N ALA A 277 -0.16 9.21 -8.67
CA ALA A 277 -1.41 9.96 -8.88
C ALA A 277 -2.24 10.12 -7.61
N ALA A 278 -2.07 9.27 -6.60
CA ALA A 278 -2.79 9.33 -5.35
C ALA A 278 -2.45 10.60 -4.53
N ASP A 279 -3.29 10.96 -3.55
CA ASP A 279 -2.98 12.05 -2.61
C ASP A 279 -1.94 11.62 -1.59
N VAL A 280 -1.91 10.32 -1.28
CA VAL A 280 -0.85 9.65 -0.52
C VAL A 280 -0.61 8.28 -1.11
N SER A 281 0.64 7.98 -1.38
CA SER A 281 1.09 6.66 -1.81
C SER A 281 1.83 5.93 -0.69
N VAL A 282 1.50 4.65 -0.52
CA VAL A 282 2.13 3.77 0.48
C VAL A 282 2.70 2.55 -0.23
N ALA A 283 4.01 2.35 -0.09
CA ALA A 283 4.67 1.14 -0.56
C ALA A 283 4.87 0.14 0.57
N MET A 284 4.63 -1.13 0.28
CA MET A 284 4.92 -2.23 1.20
C MET A 284 6.43 -2.46 1.32
N ARG A 285 6.86 -3.15 2.39
CA ARG A 285 8.28 -3.53 2.59
C ARG A 285 8.85 -4.28 1.39
N ASP A 286 8.08 -5.26 0.91
CA ASP A 286 8.50 -6.18 -0.15
C ASP A 286 8.26 -5.58 -1.56
N ALA A 287 7.86 -4.31 -1.61
CA ALA A 287 7.67 -3.56 -2.85
C ALA A 287 8.98 -3.40 -3.63
N SER A 288 8.87 -3.24 -4.94
CA SER A 288 10.01 -2.94 -5.80
C SER A 288 10.73 -1.66 -5.39
N ASP A 289 12.01 -1.55 -5.71
CA ASP A 289 12.80 -0.34 -5.41
C ASP A 289 12.17 0.90 -6.03
N ILE A 290 11.63 0.79 -7.25
CA ILE A 290 10.94 1.89 -7.94
C ILE A 290 9.67 2.30 -7.19
N ALA A 291 8.86 1.35 -6.76
CA ALA A 291 7.64 1.65 -6.02
C ALA A 291 7.97 2.34 -4.68
N ARG A 292 9.00 1.87 -3.96
CA ARG A 292 9.48 2.51 -2.72
C ARG A 292 10.05 3.91 -2.94
N GLU A 293 10.70 4.14 -4.10
CA GLU A 293 11.22 5.46 -4.43
C GLU A 293 10.11 6.45 -4.78
N VAL A 294 9.06 6.02 -5.49
CA VAL A 294 7.92 6.86 -5.86
C VAL A 294 6.99 7.12 -4.67
N ALA A 295 6.76 6.14 -3.81
CA ALA A 295 5.83 6.25 -2.70
C ALA A 295 6.21 7.36 -1.70
N ASP A 296 5.21 8.03 -1.15
CA ASP A 296 5.34 9.07 -0.12
C ASP A 296 5.63 8.49 1.26
N ILE A 297 5.15 7.29 1.50
CA ILE A 297 5.30 6.53 2.74
C ILE A 297 5.73 5.11 2.38
N THR A 298 6.69 4.57 3.14
CA THR A 298 7.15 3.19 2.96
C THR A 298 7.01 2.45 4.29
N LEU A 299 6.31 1.33 4.27
CA LEU A 299 6.27 0.41 5.40
C LEU A 299 7.54 -0.45 5.37
N LEU A 300 8.29 -0.46 6.45
CA LEU A 300 9.51 -1.27 6.60
C LEU A 300 9.23 -2.66 7.19
N THR A 301 7.96 -2.97 7.41
CA THR A 301 7.43 -4.28 7.80
C THR A 301 6.47 -4.79 6.75
N SER A 302 6.29 -6.11 6.69
CA SER A 302 5.26 -6.72 5.83
C SER A 302 3.87 -6.73 6.49
N ASP A 303 3.72 -6.08 7.65
CA ASP A 303 2.49 -6.05 8.43
C ASP A 303 1.60 -4.88 8.03
N LEU A 304 0.38 -5.20 7.57
CA LEU A 304 -0.62 -4.19 7.21
C LEU A 304 -1.14 -3.38 8.40
N GLU A 305 -0.99 -3.86 9.65
CA GLU A 305 -1.39 -3.10 10.85
C GLU A 305 -0.68 -1.75 10.95
N SER A 306 0.50 -1.64 10.34
CA SER A 306 1.22 -0.36 10.21
C SER A 306 0.37 0.75 9.56
N LEU A 307 -0.61 0.41 8.70
CA LEU A 307 -1.54 1.39 8.10
C LEU A 307 -2.50 1.97 9.16
N VAL A 308 -2.92 1.15 10.11
CA VAL A 308 -3.79 1.59 11.22
C VAL A 308 -3.02 2.47 12.19
N VAL A 309 -1.80 2.03 12.57
CA VAL A 309 -0.90 2.83 13.42
C VAL A 309 -0.60 4.18 12.79
N LEU A 310 -0.33 4.20 11.48
CA LEU A 310 -0.10 5.43 10.72
C LEU A 310 -1.34 6.36 10.75
N ARG A 311 -2.56 5.78 10.68
CA ARG A 311 -3.80 6.53 10.76
C ARG A 311 -3.95 7.19 12.13
N GLU A 312 -3.77 6.44 13.20
CA GLU A 312 -3.83 6.93 14.58
C GLU A 312 -2.81 8.03 14.83
N LEU A 313 -1.56 7.79 14.45
CA LEU A 313 -0.49 8.77 14.60
C LEU A 313 -0.77 10.06 13.81
N SER A 314 -1.32 9.95 12.62
CA SER A 314 -1.66 11.10 11.80
C SER A 314 -2.82 11.90 12.39
N GLU A 315 -3.85 11.26 12.90
CA GLU A 315 -5.00 11.89 13.58
C GLU A 315 -4.54 12.62 14.85
N GLU A 316 -3.79 11.95 15.73
CA GLU A 316 -3.25 12.52 16.97
C GLU A 316 -2.29 13.70 16.70
N LEU A 317 -1.52 13.65 15.62
CA LEU A 317 -0.70 14.80 15.19
C LEU A 317 -1.55 16.03 14.95
N PHE A 318 -2.64 15.91 14.18
CA PHE A 318 -3.49 17.05 13.85
C PHE A 318 -4.30 17.52 15.04
N ASP A 319 -4.79 16.63 15.89
CA ASP A 319 -5.44 16.97 17.14
C ASP A 319 -4.51 17.78 18.06
N ARG A 320 -3.24 17.39 18.14
CA ARG A 320 -2.23 18.14 18.89
C ARG A 320 -1.99 19.52 18.28
N ILE A 321 -1.84 19.63 16.96
CA ILE A 321 -1.66 20.90 16.26
C ILE A 321 -2.86 21.84 16.52
N TYR A 322 -4.09 21.35 16.36
CA TYR A 322 -5.29 22.15 16.61
C TYR A 322 -5.44 22.53 18.10
N SER A 323 -5.10 21.64 19.01
CA SER A 323 -5.05 21.93 20.45
C SER A 323 -4.06 23.05 20.76
N ASN A 324 -2.87 23.00 20.16
CA ASN A 324 -1.86 24.05 20.30
C ASN A 324 -2.36 25.39 19.73
N TYR A 325 -2.99 25.39 18.55
CA TYR A 325 -3.56 26.62 17.95
C TYR A 325 -4.62 27.25 18.83
N ARG A 326 -5.54 26.45 19.38
CA ARG A 326 -6.57 26.93 20.31
C ARG A 326 -5.94 27.56 21.55
N PHE A 327 -4.95 26.88 22.14
CA PHE A 327 -4.26 27.41 23.31
C PHE A 327 -3.51 28.72 23.00
N ILE A 328 -2.74 28.79 21.91
CA ILE A 328 -1.99 29.97 21.47
C ILE A 328 -2.96 31.13 21.27
N THR A 329 -4.06 30.88 20.56
CA THR A 329 -5.05 31.95 20.29
C THR A 329 -5.70 32.48 21.57
N MET A 330 -6.16 31.58 22.45
CA MET A 330 -6.79 32.00 23.71
C MET A 330 -5.82 32.71 24.63
N PHE A 331 -4.62 32.14 24.84
CA PHE A 331 -3.65 32.69 25.76
C PHE A 331 -3.11 34.04 25.30
N ASN A 332 -2.73 34.18 24.04
CA ASN A 332 -2.21 35.44 23.49
C ASN A 332 -3.30 36.52 23.42
N SER A 333 -4.56 36.16 23.10
CA SER A 333 -5.68 37.10 23.17
C SER A 333 -5.89 37.61 24.59
N GLY A 334 -5.79 36.75 25.61
CA GLY A 334 -5.81 37.15 27.01
C GLY A 334 -4.69 38.13 27.38
N LEU A 335 -3.45 37.85 26.96
CA LEU A 335 -2.31 38.73 27.17
C LEU A 335 -2.53 40.12 26.50
N LEU A 336 -3.05 40.13 25.27
CA LEU A 336 -3.38 41.36 24.54
C LEU A 336 -4.40 42.21 25.30
N LEU A 337 -5.47 41.59 25.80
CA LEU A 337 -6.51 42.28 26.59
C LEU A 337 -5.94 42.86 27.89
N LEU A 338 -5.19 42.06 28.65
CA LEU A 338 -4.54 42.50 29.89
C LEU A 338 -3.53 43.62 29.65
N GLY A 339 -2.76 43.55 28.57
CA GLY A 339 -1.83 44.60 28.15
C GLY A 339 -2.56 45.90 27.75
N ALA A 340 -3.63 45.80 26.96
CA ALA A 340 -4.45 46.94 26.54
C ALA A 340 -5.14 47.64 27.74
N CYS A 341 -5.60 46.86 28.71
CA CYS A 341 -6.14 47.40 29.97
C CYS A 341 -5.06 48.03 30.87
N GLY A 342 -3.78 47.73 30.63
CA GLY A 342 -2.66 48.21 31.46
C GLY A 342 -2.48 47.41 32.75
N ILE A 343 -3.02 46.22 32.84
CA ILE A 343 -2.91 45.33 34.01
C ILE A 343 -1.52 44.68 34.09
N ILE A 344 -0.92 44.39 32.95
CA ILE A 344 0.42 43.80 32.85
C ILE A 344 1.44 44.73 32.19
N SER A 345 2.69 44.69 32.65
CA SER A 345 3.80 45.45 32.06
C SER A 345 4.28 44.81 30.74
N PRO A 346 4.97 45.56 29.85
CA PRO A 346 5.56 45.01 28.63
C PRO A 346 6.53 43.87 28.93
N VAL A 347 7.31 43.94 29.99
CA VAL A 347 8.26 42.88 30.39
C VAL A 347 7.52 41.63 30.82
N THR A 348 6.46 41.76 31.62
CA THR A 348 5.62 40.64 32.06
C THR A 348 4.93 39.98 30.87
N SER A 349 4.38 40.80 29.94
CA SER A 349 3.73 40.34 28.72
C SER A 349 4.70 39.51 27.85
N ALA A 350 5.91 40.03 27.61
CA ALA A 350 6.96 39.33 26.85
C ALA A 350 7.38 38.02 27.53
N LEU A 351 7.57 38.04 28.87
CA LEU A 351 7.98 36.85 29.62
C LEU A 351 6.93 35.73 29.51
N LEU A 352 5.65 36.07 29.77
CA LEU A 352 4.54 35.09 29.70
C LEU A 352 4.34 34.56 28.29
N HIS A 353 4.46 35.39 27.26
CA HIS A 353 4.39 35.00 25.87
C HIS A 353 5.50 34.00 25.51
N ASN A 354 6.76 34.30 25.86
CA ASN A 354 7.92 33.44 25.58
C ASN A 354 7.84 32.12 26.36
N MET A 355 7.43 32.16 27.64
CA MET A 355 7.21 30.95 28.44
C MET A 355 6.13 30.04 27.85
N SER A 356 5.00 30.62 27.42
CA SER A 356 3.92 29.85 26.79
C SER A 356 4.40 29.18 25.50
N THR A 357 5.14 29.89 24.66
CA THR A 357 5.74 29.36 23.45
C THR A 357 6.66 28.17 23.75
N MET A 358 7.55 28.30 24.75
CA MET A 358 8.44 27.23 25.16
C MET A 358 7.67 26.00 25.68
N CYS A 359 6.64 26.21 26.50
CA CYS A 359 5.80 25.13 27.00
C CYS A 359 5.08 24.37 25.87
N ILE A 360 4.59 25.09 24.86
CA ILE A 360 3.93 24.48 23.68
C ILE A 360 4.96 23.68 22.88
N CYS A 361 6.17 24.21 22.66
CA CYS A 361 7.23 23.48 21.95
C CYS A 361 7.60 22.19 22.69
N ILE A 362 7.75 22.23 24.01
CA ILE A 362 8.01 21.03 24.83
C ILE A 362 6.86 20.03 24.73
N LYS A 363 5.60 20.49 24.80
CA LYS A 363 4.42 19.64 24.59
C LYS A 363 4.43 18.98 23.21
N SER A 364 4.87 19.72 22.18
CA SER A 364 4.93 19.26 20.79
C SER A 364 5.97 18.16 20.55
N MET A 365 6.94 18.00 21.45
CA MET A 365 7.98 16.96 21.39
C MET A 365 7.57 15.64 22.06
N LYS A 366 6.47 15.63 22.82
CA LYS A 366 6.02 14.40 23.49
C LYS A 366 5.48 13.38 22.48
N PRO A 367 5.60 12.08 22.75
CA PRO A 367 4.98 11.04 21.92
C PRO A 367 3.48 11.31 21.69
N LEU A 368 2.97 10.83 20.54
CA LEU A 368 1.56 10.98 20.16
C LEU A 368 0.75 9.78 20.63
N LEU A 369 1.32 8.57 20.46
CA LEU A 369 0.74 7.27 20.83
C LEU A 369 1.34 6.73 22.12
#